data_976cf69764099f3729699cdba47ba08e
#
_entry.id   976cf69764099f3729699cdba47ba08e
#
_cell.length_a   1.000
_cell.length_b   1.000
_cell.length_c   1.000
_cell.angle_alpha   90.00
_cell.angle_beta   90.00
_cell.angle_gamma   90.00
#
_symmetry.space_group_name_H-M   'P 1'
#
loop_
_entity.id
_entity.type
_entity.pdbx_description
1 polymer ?
#
loop_
_entity_poly.entity_id
_entity_poly.type
_entity_poly.pdbx_seq_one_letter_code
_entity_poly.pdbx_strand_id
1 'polypeptide(L)'
;MRSTNRSPALFILLVLIIGGLIGYWFARPTIVGTGSQPVGTTGTMSPREESAREKGREVGEKIAVATEKVKEDVNEAALTTKIKAKMAQDDSVKARSIDVTTTGTTVTLTGTVRSQAEHDRAVALARETNGITTVVDRLTVAR
;
A
#
# COMPACT_ATOMS: atom_id res chain seq x y z
N MET A 1 -15.63 34.90 2.62
CA MET A 1 -16.07 33.62 2.01
C MET A 1 -15.46 33.51 0.63
N ARG A 2 -14.35 32.82 0.46
CA ARG A 2 -13.73 32.55 -0.85
C ARG A 2 -14.00 31.09 -1.21
N SER A 3 -14.97 30.92 -2.09
CA SER A 3 -15.29 29.66 -2.77
C SER A 3 -14.11 29.27 -3.66
N THR A 4 -13.34 28.27 -3.26
CA THR A 4 -12.36 27.62 -4.14
C THR A 4 -13.11 26.71 -5.10
N ASN A 5 -13.58 27.30 -6.18
CA ASN A 5 -14.14 26.57 -7.31
C ASN A 5 -13.00 25.80 -8.02
N ARG A 6 -12.70 24.60 -7.55
CA ARG A 6 -11.79 23.68 -8.23
C ARG A 6 -12.53 23.17 -9.47
N SER A 7 -12.29 23.84 -10.58
CA SER A 7 -12.89 23.52 -11.87
C SER A 7 -12.65 22.03 -12.20
N PRO A 8 -13.70 21.26 -12.46
CA PRO A 8 -13.56 19.85 -12.86
C PRO A 8 -12.72 19.69 -14.13
N ALA A 9 -12.61 20.74 -14.93
CA ALA A 9 -11.75 20.81 -16.10
C ALA A 9 -10.25 20.60 -15.78
N LEU A 10 -9.76 21.08 -14.63
CA LEU A 10 -8.36 20.92 -14.21
C LEU A 10 -8.06 19.46 -13.83
N PHE A 11 -9.04 18.77 -13.22
CA PHE A 11 -8.92 17.35 -12.88
C PHE A 11 -8.90 16.46 -14.13
N ILE A 12 -9.77 16.75 -15.09
CA ILE A 12 -9.85 16.04 -16.38
C ILE A 12 -8.54 16.22 -17.16
N LEU A 13 -7.99 17.44 -17.18
CA LEU A 13 -6.73 17.74 -17.85
C LEU A 13 -5.55 17.00 -17.21
N LEU A 14 -5.51 16.92 -15.89
CA LEU A 14 -4.48 16.18 -15.14
C LEU A 14 -4.54 14.67 -15.44
N VAL A 15 -5.74 14.09 -15.49
CA VAL A 15 -5.94 12.66 -15.80
C VAL A 15 -5.53 12.35 -17.24
N LEU A 16 -5.82 13.25 -18.19
CA LEU A 16 -5.40 13.08 -19.60
C LEU A 16 -3.89 13.19 -19.77
N ILE A 17 -3.21 14.07 -19.02
CA ILE A 17 -1.75 14.21 -19.07
C ILE A 17 -1.08 12.96 -18.49
N ILE A 18 -1.57 12.44 -17.35
CA ILE A 18 -1.02 11.23 -16.72
C ILE A 18 -1.29 10.00 -17.61
N GLY A 19 -2.49 9.87 -18.15
CA GLY A 19 -2.85 8.80 -19.08
C GLY A 19 -2.04 8.83 -20.38
N GLY A 20 -1.79 10.03 -20.92
CA GLY A 20 -0.96 10.23 -22.10
C GLY A 20 0.52 9.88 -21.88
N LEU A 21 1.07 10.22 -20.70
CA LEU A 21 2.46 9.89 -20.32
C LEU A 21 2.66 8.37 -20.15
N ILE A 22 1.69 7.68 -19.54
CA ILE A 22 1.73 6.22 -19.36
C ILE A 22 1.58 5.52 -20.73
N GLY A 23 0.67 5.99 -21.59
CA GLY A 23 0.48 5.46 -22.93
C GLY A 23 1.69 5.67 -23.85
N TYR A 24 2.36 6.82 -23.75
CA TYR A 24 3.58 7.11 -24.50
C TYR A 24 4.76 6.21 -24.08
N TRP A 25 4.85 5.87 -22.81
CA TRP A 25 5.89 4.97 -22.29
C TRP A 25 5.67 3.52 -22.70
N PHE A 26 4.41 3.09 -22.85
CA PHE A 26 4.07 1.72 -23.22
C PHE A 26 4.13 1.49 -24.75
N ALA A 27 4.08 2.54 -25.57
CA ALA A 27 4.05 2.47 -27.04
C ALA A 27 5.44 2.56 -27.70
N ARG A 28 6.54 2.36 -26.97
CA ARG A 28 7.85 2.23 -27.62
C ARG A 28 7.94 0.89 -28.31
N PRO A 29 8.05 0.84 -29.65
CA PRO A 29 8.31 -0.42 -30.34
C PRO A 29 9.68 -0.92 -29.91
N THR A 30 9.70 -2.04 -29.20
CA THR A 30 10.91 -2.82 -29.02
C THR A 30 11.32 -3.32 -30.39
N ILE A 31 12.40 -2.76 -30.93
CA ILE A 31 13.07 -3.32 -32.10
C ILE A 31 13.63 -4.67 -31.67
N VAL A 32 12.86 -5.72 -31.93
CA VAL A 32 13.35 -7.09 -31.83
C VAL A 32 14.34 -7.28 -32.97
N GLY A 33 15.60 -7.10 -32.64
CA GLY A 33 16.69 -7.52 -33.51
C GLY A 33 16.71 -9.04 -33.56
N THR A 34 16.12 -9.59 -34.62
CA THR A 34 16.29 -10.99 -35.00
C THR A 34 17.73 -11.19 -35.45
N GLY A 35 18.57 -11.64 -34.54
CA GLY A 35 19.94 -12.04 -34.77
C GLY A 35 20.17 -13.42 -34.20
N SER A 36 19.69 -14.45 -34.87
CA SER A 36 20.05 -15.83 -34.59
C SER A 36 21.52 -16.05 -34.95
N GLN A 37 22.38 -16.18 -33.96
CA GLN A 37 23.65 -16.89 -34.12
C GLN A 37 23.82 -17.84 -32.93
N PRO A 38 23.92 -19.15 -33.20
CA PRO A 38 24.36 -20.10 -32.23
C PRO A 38 25.89 -20.07 -32.21
N VAL A 39 26.46 -19.36 -31.24
CA VAL A 39 27.89 -19.51 -30.95
C VAL A 39 28.00 -20.43 -29.76
N GLY A 40 28.23 -21.70 -30.06
CA GLY A 40 28.84 -22.61 -29.11
C GLY A 40 30.26 -22.12 -28.86
N THR A 41 30.51 -21.68 -27.65
CA THR A 41 31.86 -21.51 -27.15
C THR A 41 31.88 -21.86 -25.67
N THR A 42 32.45 -22.97 -25.35
CA THR A 42 33.11 -23.29 -24.10
C THR A 42 34.18 -22.21 -23.85
N GLY A 43 33.76 -21.06 -23.34
CA GLY A 43 34.63 -19.95 -22.99
C GLY A 43 34.55 -19.71 -21.48
N THR A 44 35.67 -19.89 -20.82
CA THR A 44 35.92 -19.48 -19.46
C THR A 44 35.32 -18.07 -19.22
N MET A 45 34.29 -17.99 -18.37
CA MET A 45 33.64 -16.72 -18.04
C MET A 45 34.68 -15.73 -17.53
N SER A 46 34.70 -14.54 -18.06
CA SER A 46 35.61 -13.50 -17.58
C SER A 46 35.13 -13.01 -16.20
N PRO A 47 36.04 -12.67 -15.29
CA PRO A 47 35.69 -12.19 -13.94
C PRO A 47 34.76 -10.97 -13.93
N ARG A 48 34.68 -10.27 -15.04
CA ARG A 48 33.83 -9.09 -15.22
C ARG A 48 32.37 -9.44 -15.49
N GLU A 49 32.11 -10.55 -16.17
CA GLU A 49 30.75 -11.03 -16.44
C GLU A 49 30.11 -11.66 -15.20
N GLU A 50 30.91 -12.34 -14.40
CA GLU A 50 30.49 -12.91 -13.10
C GLU A 50 30.13 -11.80 -12.11
N SER A 51 30.95 -10.77 -12.01
CA SER A 51 30.66 -9.58 -11.18
C SER A 51 29.41 -8.79 -11.61
N ALA A 52 29.13 -8.72 -12.91
CA ALA A 52 27.93 -8.08 -13.43
C ALA A 52 26.66 -8.90 -13.11
N ARG A 53 26.74 -10.22 -13.15
CA ARG A 53 25.64 -11.12 -12.80
C ARG A 53 25.36 -11.10 -11.29
N GLU A 54 26.38 -11.05 -10.47
CA GLU A 54 26.27 -10.99 -9.01
C GLU A 54 25.61 -9.68 -8.56
N LYS A 55 26.05 -8.54 -9.12
CA LYS A 55 25.38 -7.24 -8.91
C LYS A 55 23.93 -7.21 -9.40
N GLY A 56 23.64 -7.86 -10.52
CA GLY A 56 22.28 -7.97 -11.05
C GLY A 56 21.37 -8.78 -10.13
N ARG A 57 21.87 -9.85 -9.51
CA ARG A 57 21.15 -10.65 -8.52
C ARG A 57 20.87 -9.85 -7.24
N GLU A 58 21.87 -9.19 -6.69
CA GLU A 58 21.76 -8.36 -5.50
C GLU A 58 20.74 -7.23 -5.68
N VAL A 59 20.76 -6.55 -6.82
CA VAL A 59 19.78 -5.51 -7.15
C VAL A 59 18.38 -6.11 -7.32
N GLY A 60 18.26 -7.26 -7.98
CA GLY A 60 16.98 -7.95 -8.15
C GLY A 60 16.37 -8.38 -6.81
N GLU A 61 17.17 -8.90 -5.90
CA GLU A 61 16.73 -9.29 -4.56
C GLU A 61 16.28 -8.07 -3.72
N LYS A 62 17.05 -6.99 -3.75
CA LYS A 62 16.67 -5.74 -3.07
C LYS A 62 15.37 -5.14 -3.62
N ILE A 63 15.15 -5.21 -4.92
CA ILE A 63 13.89 -4.75 -5.55
C ILE A 63 12.72 -5.66 -5.14
N ALA A 64 12.90 -6.96 -5.11
CA ALA A 64 11.87 -7.90 -4.69
C ALA A 64 11.43 -7.64 -3.24
N VAL A 65 12.38 -7.51 -2.32
CA VAL A 65 12.11 -7.18 -0.91
C VAL A 65 11.41 -5.82 -0.76
N ALA A 66 11.88 -4.80 -1.50
CA ALA A 66 11.25 -3.49 -1.47
C ALA A 66 9.81 -3.52 -2.01
N THR A 67 9.55 -4.30 -3.04
CA THR A 67 8.20 -4.44 -3.63
C THR A 67 7.25 -5.15 -2.67
N GLU A 68 7.71 -6.19 -1.97
CA GLU A 68 6.91 -6.91 -0.98
C GLU A 68 6.54 -5.99 0.19
N LYS A 69 7.50 -5.24 0.72
CA LYS A 69 7.27 -4.27 1.78
C LYS A 69 6.26 -3.18 1.38
N VAL A 70 6.34 -2.67 0.17
CA VAL A 70 5.37 -1.68 -0.33
C VAL A 70 3.96 -2.26 -0.40
N LYS A 71 3.81 -3.52 -0.82
CA LYS A 71 2.50 -4.20 -0.81
C LYS A 71 1.94 -4.37 0.60
N GLU A 72 2.79 -4.72 1.56
CA GLU A 72 2.41 -4.85 2.96
C GLU A 72 1.95 -3.51 3.53
N ASP A 73 2.73 -2.44 3.34
CA ASP A 73 2.40 -1.08 3.79
C ASP A 73 1.07 -0.58 3.20
N VAL A 74 0.80 -0.87 1.92
CA VAL A 74 -0.47 -0.50 1.25
C VAL A 74 -1.65 -1.28 1.84
N ASN A 75 -1.48 -2.57 2.13
CA ASN A 75 -2.51 -3.38 2.77
C ASN A 75 -2.84 -2.89 4.18
N GLU A 76 -1.83 -2.56 4.97
CA GLU A 76 -2.00 -2.02 6.32
C GLU A 76 -2.78 -0.70 6.32
N ALA A 77 -2.41 0.22 5.43
CA ALA A 77 -3.11 1.49 5.26
C ALA A 77 -4.57 1.29 4.83
N ALA A 78 -4.83 0.35 3.93
CA ALA A 78 -6.18 0.02 3.48
C ALA A 78 -7.04 -0.58 4.61
N LEU A 79 -6.46 -1.48 5.42
CA LEU A 79 -7.13 -2.05 6.59
C LEU A 79 -7.44 -1.00 7.65
N THR A 80 -6.47 -0.14 7.97
CA THR A 80 -6.66 0.99 8.89
C THR A 80 -7.80 1.90 8.43
N THR A 81 -7.81 2.27 7.15
CA THR A 81 -8.85 3.12 6.55
C THR A 81 -10.22 2.44 6.62
N LYS A 82 -10.29 1.15 6.34
CA LYS A 82 -11.53 0.36 6.39
C LYS A 82 -12.12 0.32 7.81
N ILE A 83 -11.28 0.09 8.82
CA ILE A 83 -11.73 0.09 10.23
C ILE A 83 -12.21 1.47 10.65
N LYS A 84 -11.44 2.52 10.37
CA LYS A 84 -11.84 3.91 10.66
C LYS A 84 -13.14 4.30 9.97
N ALA A 85 -13.34 3.87 8.72
CA ALA A 85 -14.60 4.12 7.99
C ALA A 85 -15.80 3.42 8.64
N LYS A 86 -15.66 2.15 9.04
CA LYS A 86 -16.70 1.42 9.77
C LYS A 86 -17.06 2.10 11.10
N MET A 87 -16.06 2.53 11.87
CA MET A 87 -16.27 3.26 13.11
C MET A 87 -16.94 4.62 12.88
N ALA A 88 -16.61 5.32 11.78
CA ALA A 88 -17.22 6.60 11.45
C ALA A 88 -18.67 6.49 10.98
N GLN A 89 -19.08 5.32 10.48
CA GLN A 89 -20.45 5.01 10.06
C GLN A 89 -21.33 4.53 11.22
N ASP A 90 -20.72 4.20 12.35
CA ASP A 90 -21.43 3.70 13.52
C ASP A 90 -21.63 4.83 14.54
N ASP A 91 -22.87 5.27 14.74
CA ASP A 91 -23.23 6.38 15.62
C ASP A 91 -22.91 6.10 17.10
N SER A 92 -22.75 4.82 17.45
CA SER A 92 -22.40 4.40 18.82
C SER A 92 -20.93 4.63 19.15
N VAL A 93 -20.09 4.84 18.13
CA VAL A 93 -18.63 4.96 18.27
C VAL A 93 -18.15 6.34 17.85
N LYS A 94 -17.44 7.03 18.76
CA LYS A 94 -16.82 8.31 18.43
C LYS A 94 -15.45 8.10 17.78
N ALA A 95 -15.45 7.78 16.49
CA ALA A 95 -14.26 7.42 15.70
C ALA A 95 -13.08 8.41 15.83
N ARG A 96 -13.34 9.69 16.09
CA ARG A 96 -12.31 10.74 16.24
C ARG A 96 -11.49 10.61 17.54
N SER A 97 -12.02 9.90 18.53
CA SER A 97 -11.37 9.68 19.83
C SER A 97 -10.60 8.36 19.87
N ILE A 98 -10.66 7.59 18.78
CA ILE A 98 -10.02 6.28 18.66
C ILE A 98 -8.96 6.37 17.55
N ASP A 99 -7.74 6.06 17.91
CA ASP A 99 -6.67 5.86 16.94
C ASP A 99 -6.51 4.38 16.61
N VAL A 100 -6.30 4.10 15.31
CA VAL A 100 -6.22 2.75 14.76
C VAL A 100 -4.89 2.63 14.04
N THR A 101 -4.07 1.70 14.47
CA THR A 101 -2.80 1.34 13.82
C THR A 101 -2.85 -0.13 13.44
N THR A 102 -2.49 -0.44 12.19
CA THR A 102 -2.45 -1.80 11.68
C THR A 102 -1.00 -2.17 11.34
N THR A 103 -0.60 -3.38 11.70
CA THR A 103 0.70 -3.97 11.37
C THR A 103 0.45 -5.42 10.94
N GLY A 104 0.64 -5.71 9.67
CA GLY A 104 0.25 -6.98 9.07
C GLY A 104 -1.26 -7.22 9.21
N THR A 105 -1.64 -8.26 9.94
CA THR A 105 -3.04 -8.61 10.25
C THR A 105 -3.45 -8.26 11.69
N THR A 106 -2.57 -7.56 12.42
CA THR A 106 -2.81 -7.11 13.79
C THR A 106 -3.22 -5.65 13.82
N VAL A 107 -4.34 -5.35 14.45
CA VAL A 107 -4.79 -3.97 14.67
C VAL A 107 -4.65 -3.59 16.14
N THR A 108 -4.12 -2.42 16.40
CA THR A 108 -4.06 -1.82 17.74
C THR A 108 -5.02 -0.64 17.81
N LEU A 109 -5.94 -0.69 18.77
CA LEU A 109 -6.87 0.40 19.05
C LEU A 109 -6.37 1.16 20.29
N THR A 110 -6.20 2.47 20.17
CA THR A 110 -5.80 3.35 21.26
C THR A 110 -6.73 4.55 21.36
N GLY A 111 -6.84 5.14 22.52
CA GLY A 111 -7.65 6.34 22.74
C GLY A 111 -8.60 6.24 23.92
N THR A 112 -9.54 7.20 23.98
CA THR A 112 -10.50 7.29 25.08
C THR A 112 -11.92 7.24 24.53
N VAL A 113 -12.71 6.31 25.08
CA VAL A 113 -14.13 6.14 24.77
C VAL A 113 -14.98 6.58 25.96
N ARG A 114 -16.25 6.94 25.73
CA ARG A 114 -17.14 7.51 26.74
C ARG A 114 -17.84 6.48 27.62
N SER A 115 -17.94 5.25 27.12
CA SER A 115 -18.65 4.16 27.83
C SER A 115 -18.08 2.80 27.48
N GLN A 116 -18.38 1.82 28.32
CA GLN A 116 -18.03 0.42 28.05
C GLN A 116 -18.72 -0.09 26.77
N ALA A 117 -19.95 0.33 26.50
CA ALA A 117 -20.67 -0.04 25.28
C ALA A 117 -19.95 0.48 24.01
N GLU A 118 -19.44 1.72 24.03
CA GLU A 118 -18.64 2.28 22.94
C GLU A 118 -17.33 1.49 22.77
N HIS A 119 -16.67 1.13 23.87
CA HIS A 119 -15.47 0.30 23.87
C HIS A 119 -15.70 -1.04 23.17
N ASP A 120 -16.71 -1.79 23.65
CA ASP A 120 -17.02 -3.12 23.15
C ASP A 120 -17.42 -3.08 21.67
N ARG A 121 -18.15 -2.04 21.27
CA ARG A 121 -18.54 -1.84 19.88
C ARG A 121 -17.34 -1.55 18.98
N ALA A 122 -16.42 -0.70 19.40
CA ALA A 122 -15.20 -0.40 18.65
C ALA A 122 -14.33 -1.65 18.44
N VAL A 123 -14.16 -2.46 19.47
CA VAL A 123 -13.43 -3.73 19.40
C VAL A 123 -14.13 -4.71 18.45
N ALA A 124 -15.46 -4.81 18.50
CA ALA A 124 -16.25 -5.67 17.62
C ALA A 124 -16.06 -5.26 16.14
N LEU A 125 -16.18 -3.97 15.81
CA LEU A 125 -16.00 -3.45 14.45
C LEU A 125 -14.60 -3.74 13.89
N ALA A 126 -13.57 -3.68 14.73
CA ALA A 126 -12.22 -4.06 14.34
C ALA A 126 -12.11 -5.56 14.02
N ARG A 127 -12.67 -6.43 14.89
CA ARG A 127 -12.67 -7.89 14.70
C ARG A 127 -13.47 -8.35 13.48
N GLU A 128 -14.57 -7.68 13.18
CA GLU A 128 -15.41 -7.95 12.01
C GLU A 128 -14.80 -7.49 10.68
N THR A 129 -13.61 -6.89 10.72
CA THR A 129 -12.96 -6.41 9.51
C THR A 129 -12.14 -7.52 8.87
N ASN A 130 -12.52 -7.90 7.64
CA ASN A 130 -11.80 -8.93 6.87
C ASN A 130 -10.34 -8.53 6.67
N GLY A 131 -9.43 -9.44 7.00
CA GLY A 131 -7.98 -9.23 6.93
C GLY A 131 -7.34 -8.98 8.30
N ILE A 132 -8.15 -8.84 9.37
CA ILE A 132 -7.66 -8.72 10.74
C ILE A 132 -7.76 -10.08 11.45
N THR A 133 -6.66 -10.51 12.03
CA THR A 133 -6.58 -11.76 12.81
C THR A 133 -6.49 -11.47 14.31
N THR A 134 -5.81 -10.38 14.67
CA THR A 134 -5.55 -10.02 16.06
C THR A 134 -5.96 -8.58 16.32
N VAL A 135 -6.64 -8.34 17.45
CA VAL A 135 -6.98 -6.99 17.92
C VAL A 135 -6.33 -6.77 19.28
N VAL A 136 -5.42 -5.81 19.34
CA VAL A 136 -4.78 -5.32 20.54
C VAL A 136 -5.57 -4.12 21.04
N ASP A 137 -6.24 -4.29 22.16
CA ASP A 137 -7.08 -3.28 22.77
C ASP A 137 -6.29 -2.49 23.83
N ARG A 138 -6.21 -1.18 23.61
CA ARG A 138 -5.62 -0.19 24.52
C ARG A 138 -6.55 1.02 24.70
N LEU A 139 -7.86 0.81 24.56
CA LEU A 139 -8.84 1.85 24.78
C LEU A 139 -9.03 2.08 26.30
N THR A 140 -9.28 3.32 26.66
CA THR A 140 -9.56 3.72 28.03
C THR A 140 -10.96 4.31 28.10
N VAL A 141 -11.77 3.85 29.05
CA VAL A 141 -13.10 4.42 29.27
C VAL A 141 -12.98 5.67 30.15
N ALA A 142 -13.47 6.80 29.62
CA ALA A 142 -13.52 8.05 30.38
C ALA A 142 -14.42 7.88 31.63
N ARG A 143 -13.94 8.37 32.74
CA ARG A 143 -14.70 8.42 34.02
C ARG A 143 -15.40 9.76 34.15
#